data_0627c98a911449e704d11cb5d8cd6dd7
#
_entry.id   0627c98a911449e704d11cb5d8cd6dd7
#
_cell.length_a   1.000
_cell.length_b   1.000
_cell.length_c   1.000
_cell.angle_alpha   90.00
_cell.angle_beta   90.00
_cell.angle_gamma   90.00
#
_symmetry.space_group_name_H-M   'P 1'
#
loop_
_entity.id
_entity.type
_entity.pdbx_description
1 polymer ?
#
loop_
_entity_poly.entity_id
_entity_poly.type
_entity_poly.pdbx_seq_one_letter_code
_entity_poly.pdbx_strand_id
1 'polypeptide(L)'
;MIKALFFDVDGTLVSFNTHKIPESTIKALQMAHDKGVKIFTATGRPLQLLNNIPEVQHLMDGYILATGALCIYGDTTVREDFIPHNEVMAFVDYCSKNNIPTVFVGKKDIQIYNRNEMVNHVLYDMLKVTYNKYDVPLEEVIDQGILQITSFITDEQEKDILPQLPGCTSARWYPSFTDITSATADKANGIRAIAKHLGIDISETMAFGDGGNDKSMLMAAGIGVAMGNAVDDVKAHANYVTTSVDEDGIKNALMHFGVI
;
A
#
# COMPACT_ATOMS: atom_id res chain seq x y z
N MET A 1 2.29 18.81 18.01
CA MET A 1 1.58 19.28 16.78
C MET A 1 1.88 18.29 15.68
N ILE A 2 0.87 17.88 14.89
CA ILE A 2 1.06 16.93 13.79
C ILE A 2 1.90 17.57 12.68
N LYS A 3 2.91 16.84 12.22
CA LYS A 3 3.85 17.28 11.17
C LYS A 3 3.78 16.43 9.90
N ALA A 4 3.27 15.19 10.01
CA ALA A 4 3.12 14.29 8.86
C ALA A 4 1.82 13.48 8.94
N LEU A 5 1.16 13.34 7.79
CA LEU A 5 -0.07 12.59 7.58
C LEU A 5 0.20 11.42 6.64
N PHE A 6 -0.32 10.25 6.97
CA PHE A 6 -0.19 9.03 6.20
C PHE A 6 -1.57 8.48 5.88
N PHE A 7 -1.87 8.26 4.62
CA PHE A 7 -3.18 7.82 4.17
C PHE A 7 -3.08 6.50 3.40
N ASP A 8 -3.87 5.52 3.79
CA ASP A 8 -4.20 4.46 2.86
C ASP A 8 -4.97 5.02 1.67
N VAL A 9 -5.03 4.29 0.58
CA VAL A 9 -5.62 4.76 -0.68
C VAL A 9 -7.03 4.22 -0.86
N ASP A 10 -7.19 2.92 -1.00
CA ASP A 10 -8.45 2.29 -1.42
C ASP A 10 -9.39 2.10 -0.23
N GLY A 11 -10.47 2.87 -0.15
CA GLY A 11 -11.40 2.91 0.98
C GLY A 11 -11.09 4.01 2.01
N THR A 12 -9.95 4.69 1.88
CA THR A 12 -9.53 5.80 2.75
C THR A 12 -9.46 7.11 1.98
N LEU A 13 -8.55 7.28 1.03
CA LEU A 13 -8.53 8.44 0.13
C LEU A 13 -9.59 8.30 -0.97
N VAL A 14 -9.67 7.13 -1.59
CA VAL A 14 -10.52 6.82 -2.73
C VAL A 14 -11.73 6.01 -2.28
N SER A 15 -12.93 6.50 -2.56
CA SER A 15 -14.17 5.77 -2.27
C SER A 15 -14.34 4.55 -3.16
N PHE A 16 -14.71 3.40 -2.58
CA PHE A 16 -15.11 2.22 -3.35
C PHE A 16 -16.41 2.41 -4.14
N ASN A 17 -17.28 3.33 -3.71
CA ASN A 17 -18.57 3.60 -4.37
C ASN A 17 -18.44 4.47 -5.61
N THR A 18 -17.61 5.53 -5.51
CA THR A 18 -17.47 6.53 -6.57
C THR A 18 -16.20 6.37 -7.39
N HIS A 19 -15.23 5.60 -6.89
CA HIS A 19 -13.87 5.48 -7.44
C HIS A 19 -13.15 6.83 -7.58
N LYS A 20 -13.47 7.79 -6.68
CA LYS A 20 -12.91 9.14 -6.65
C LYS A 20 -12.55 9.54 -5.24
N ILE A 21 -11.67 10.54 -5.14
CA ILE A 21 -11.39 11.22 -3.88
C ILE A 21 -12.48 12.27 -3.64
N PRO A 22 -13.14 12.30 -2.46
CA PRO A 22 -14.11 13.32 -2.15
C PRO A 22 -13.51 14.72 -2.21
N GLU A 23 -14.28 15.69 -2.72
CA GLU A 23 -13.82 17.08 -2.85
C GLU A 23 -13.44 17.71 -1.49
N SER A 24 -14.13 17.33 -0.44
CA SER A 24 -13.82 17.73 0.93
C SER A 24 -12.45 17.26 1.39
N THR A 25 -12.07 16.02 1.01
CA THR A 25 -10.74 15.46 1.29
C THR A 25 -9.66 16.23 0.53
N ILE A 26 -9.84 16.50 -0.77
CA ILE A 26 -8.88 17.28 -1.57
C ILE A 26 -8.64 18.65 -0.90
N LYS A 27 -9.70 19.37 -0.53
CA LYS A 27 -9.60 20.68 0.15
C LYS A 27 -8.90 20.57 1.51
N ALA A 28 -9.20 19.53 2.30
CA ALA A 28 -8.60 19.32 3.61
C ALA A 28 -7.10 19.02 3.50
N LEU A 29 -6.67 18.21 2.53
CA LEU A 29 -5.26 17.95 2.25
C LEU A 29 -4.54 19.22 1.80
N GLN A 30 -5.15 20.03 0.93
CA GLN A 30 -4.58 21.32 0.53
C GLN A 30 -4.38 22.24 1.74
N MET A 31 -5.37 22.35 2.64
CA MET A 31 -5.25 23.18 3.85
C MET A 31 -4.15 22.68 4.78
N ALA A 32 -3.98 21.37 4.94
CA ALA A 32 -2.90 20.80 5.74
C ALA A 32 -1.53 21.06 5.10
N HIS A 33 -1.41 20.89 3.79
CA HIS A 33 -0.20 21.16 3.02
C HIS A 33 0.21 22.63 3.12
N ASP A 34 -0.75 23.57 3.00
CA ASP A 34 -0.49 25.01 3.11
C ASP A 34 -0.01 25.43 4.51
N LYS A 35 -0.31 24.63 5.55
CA LYS A 35 0.23 24.76 6.90
C LYS A 35 1.61 24.10 7.09
N GLY A 36 2.17 23.51 6.04
CA GLY A 36 3.47 22.84 6.05
C GLY A 36 3.47 21.42 6.60
N VAL A 37 2.29 20.81 6.77
CA VAL A 37 2.18 19.40 7.17
C VAL A 37 2.54 18.51 5.97
N LYS A 38 3.42 17.54 6.18
CA LYS A 38 3.85 16.59 5.14
C LYS A 38 2.79 15.54 4.87
N ILE A 39 2.57 15.19 3.60
CA ILE A 39 1.49 14.30 3.17
C ILE A 39 2.06 13.10 2.43
N PHE A 40 1.66 11.89 2.86
CA PHE A 40 2.13 10.63 2.31
C PHE A 40 0.94 9.69 2.03
N THR A 41 1.06 8.87 0.98
CA THR A 41 0.23 7.67 0.88
C THR A 41 0.95 6.48 1.51
N ALA A 42 0.20 5.51 2.04
CA ALA A 42 0.69 4.24 2.57
C ALA A 42 -0.21 3.11 2.05
N THR A 43 0.19 2.46 0.95
CA THR A 43 -0.66 1.54 0.20
C THR A 43 0.02 0.19 -0.08
N GLY A 44 -0.80 -0.85 -0.30
CA GLY A 44 -0.34 -2.12 -0.86
C GLY A 44 0.00 -2.03 -2.35
N ARG A 45 -0.41 -0.96 -3.04
CA ARG A 45 -0.08 -0.78 -4.45
C ARG A 45 1.40 -0.46 -4.64
N PRO A 46 2.07 -1.03 -5.66
CA PRO A 46 3.35 -0.53 -6.14
C PRO A 46 3.17 0.78 -6.91
N LEU A 47 4.25 1.54 -7.09
CA LEU A 47 4.22 2.85 -7.74
C LEU A 47 3.61 2.80 -9.16
N GLN A 48 3.93 1.78 -9.93
CA GLN A 48 3.47 1.58 -11.30
C GLN A 48 1.94 1.39 -11.41
N LEU A 49 1.31 0.92 -10.32
CA LEU A 49 -0.13 0.66 -10.25
C LEU A 49 -0.89 1.72 -9.42
N LEU A 50 -0.20 2.75 -8.93
CA LEU A 50 -0.79 3.87 -8.18
C LEU A 50 -1.23 4.98 -9.15
N ASN A 51 -2.38 4.78 -9.77
CA ASN A 51 -2.93 5.68 -10.81
C ASN A 51 -4.29 6.30 -10.44
N ASN A 52 -4.75 6.08 -9.22
CA ASN A 52 -6.10 6.44 -8.78
C ASN A 52 -6.16 7.63 -7.80
N ILE A 53 -5.07 8.41 -7.70
CA ILE A 53 -4.98 9.61 -6.86
C ILE A 53 -4.52 10.87 -7.64
N PRO A 54 -4.84 11.05 -8.94
CA PRO A 54 -4.29 12.15 -9.73
C PRO A 54 -4.66 13.53 -9.18
N GLU A 55 -5.83 13.65 -8.53
CA GLU A 55 -6.33 14.91 -7.98
C GLU A 55 -5.47 15.46 -6.84
N VAL A 56 -4.80 14.57 -6.08
CA VAL A 56 -3.98 14.94 -4.92
C VAL A 56 -2.51 14.60 -5.07
N GLN A 57 -2.10 14.02 -6.21
CA GLN A 57 -0.72 13.59 -6.43
C GLN A 57 0.29 14.73 -6.25
N HIS A 58 -0.07 15.94 -6.64
CA HIS A 58 0.75 17.15 -6.50
C HIS A 58 0.93 17.62 -5.05
N LEU A 59 0.13 17.11 -4.11
CA LEU A 59 0.21 17.40 -2.68
C LEU A 59 1.04 16.35 -1.92
N MET A 60 1.43 15.23 -2.58
CA MET A 60 2.16 14.16 -1.92
C MET A 60 3.64 14.51 -1.81
N ASP A 61 4.14 14.56 -0.58
CA ASP A 61 5.58 14.69 -0.30
C ASP A 61 6.31 13.36 -0.52
N GLY A 62 5.61 12.24 -0.45
CA GLY A 62 6.19 10.91 -0.67
C GLY A 62 5.20 9.77 -0.56
N TYR A 63 5.72 8.54 -0.59
CA TYR A 63 4.94 7.33 -0.75
C TYR A 63 5.51 6.19 0.10
N ILE A 64 4.64 5.43 0.73
CA ILE A 64 4.89 4.10 1.30
C ILE A 64 4.13 3.10 0.42
N LEU A 65 4.85 2.28 -0.33
CA LEU A 65 4.36 1.43 -1.42
C LEU A 65 4.58 -0.05 -1.12
N ALA A 66 3.83 -0.92 -1.81
CA ALA A 66 3.95 -2.37 -1.67
C ALA A 66 3.97 -2.77 -0.18
N THR A 67 2.99 -2.30 0.58
CA THR A 67 2.84 -2.55 2.03
C THR A 67 4.07 -2.14 2.85
N GLY A 68 4.85 -1.14 2.41
CA GLY A 68 6.05 -0.66 3.11
C GLY A 68 7.37 -1.22 2.60
N ALA A 69 7.35 -2.05 1.55
CA ALA A 69 8.57 -2.55 0.92
C ALA A 69 9.38 -1.43 0.23
N LEU A 70 8.72 -0.38 -0.23
CA LEU A 70 9.37 0.79 -0.82
C LEU A 70 8.84 2.07 -0.19
N CYS A 71 9.72 2.91 0.36
CA CYS A 71 9.37 4.22 0.88
C CYS A 71 10.17 5.31 0.18
N ILE A 72 9.47 6.33 -0.31
CA ILE A 72 10.04 7.43 -1.10
C ILE A 72 9.63 8.77 -0.45
N TYR A 73 10.59 9.71 -0.36
CA TYR A 73 10.36 11.10 0.00
C TYR A 73 10.97 12.02 -1.08
N GLY A 74 10.15 12.76 -1.80
CA GLY A 74 10.58 13.46 -3.01
C GLY A 74 11.22 12.48 -3.99
N ASP A 75 12.46 12.73 -4.39
CA ASP A 75 13.24 11.86 -5.27
C ASP A 75 14.13 10.85 -4.50
N THR A 76 14.04 10.82 -3.18
CA THR A 76 14.91 9.98 -2.33
C THR A 76 14.22 8.69 -1.93
N THR A 77 14.83 7.55 -2.21
CA THR A 77 14.44 6.28 -1.63
C THR A 77 14.90 6.23 -0.17
N VAL A 78 13.92 6.19 0.75
CA VAL A 78 14.16 6.17 2.20
C VAL A 78 14.31 4.75 2.73
N ARG A 79 13.56 3.81 2.14
CA ARG A 79 13.59 2.38 2.50
C ARG A 79 13.34 1.53 1.26
N GLU A 80 14.09 0.45 1.15
CA GLU A 80 13.85 -0.67 0.22
C GLU A 80 13.90 -1.97 1.01
N ASP A 81 12.95 -2.86 0.76
CA ASP A 81 12.83 -4.13 1.47
C ASP A 81 12.42 -5.20 0.46
N PHE A 82 13.43 -5.81 -0.16
CA PHE A 82 13.21 -6.79 -1.21
C PHE A 82 12.97 -8.18 -0.63
N ILE A 83 12.15 -8.96 -1.30
CA ILE A 83 12.04 -10.41 -1.09
C ILE A 83 13.42 -11.04 -1.33
N PRO A 84 13.92 -11.93 -0.45
CA PRO A 84 15.19 -12.61 -0.67
C PRO A 84 15.25 -13.29 -2.03
N HIS A 85 16.33 -13.07 -2.78
CA HIS A 85 16.46 -13.55 -4.16
C HIS A 85 16.25 -15.07 -4.30
N ASN A 86 16.79 -15.87 -3.38
CA ASN A 86 16.60 -17.32 -3.36
C ASN A 86 15.13 -17.73 -3.18
N GLU A 87 14.35 -16.93 -2.45
CA GLU A 87 12.93 -17.18 -2.23
C GLU A 87 12.10 -16.75 -3.46
N VAL A 88 12.51 -15.66 -4.13
CA VAL A 88 11.93 -15.31 -5.45
C VAL A 88 12.12 -16.47 -6.43
N MET A 89 13.34 -17.04 -6.53
CA MET A 89 13.62 -18.15 -7.44
C MET A 89 12.83 -19.42 -7.07
N ALA A 90 12.72 -19.73 -5.78
CA ALA A 90 11.88 -20.85 -5.32
C ALA A 90 10.41 -20.66 -5.71
N PHE A 91 9.90 -19.42 -5.61
CA PHE A 91 8.54 -19.09 -6.00
C PHE A 91 8.34 -19.15 -7.52
N VAL A 92 9.30 -18.70 -8.34
CA VAL A 92 9.28 -18.83 -9.81
C VAL A 92 9.21 -20.30 -10.21
N ASP A 93 10.03 -21.16 -9.60
CA ASP A 93 10.02 -22.60 -9.82
C ASP A 93 8.65 -23.22 -9.48
N TYR A 94 8.05 -22.80 -8.38
CA TYR A 94 6.72 -23.24 -7.96
C TYR A 94 5.64 -22.83 -8.97
N CYS A 95 5.67 -21.57 -9.41
CA CYS A 95 4.73 -21.03 -10.41
C CYS A 95 4.89 -21.74 -11.75
N SER A 96 6.11 -22.03 -12.17
CA SER A 96 6.41 -22.75 -13.42
C SER A 96 5.83 -24.16 -13.40
N LYS A 97 6.06 -24.91 -12.31
CA LYS A 97 5.59 -26.30 -12.15
C LYS A 97 4.07 -26.42 -12.10
N ASN A 98 3.40 -25.42 -11.54
CA ASN A 98 1.95 -25.44 -11.30
C ASN A 98 1.17 -24.53 -12.27
N ASN A 99 1.83 -23.92 -13.26
CA ASN A 99 1.24 -22.96 -14.21
C ASN A 99 0.45 -21.83 -13.53
N ILE A 100 1.00 -21.26 -12.43
CA ILE A 100 0.32 -20.26 -11.61
C ILE A 100 0.52 -18.87 -12.22
N PRO A 101 -0.56 -18.12 -12.49
CA PRO A 101 -0.47 -16.72 -12.88
C PRO A 101 0.05 -15.88 -11.74
N THR A 102 1.04 -15.03 -12.03
CA THR A 102 1.72 -14.25 -10.99
C THR A 102 2.24 -12.92 -11.54
N VAL A 103 2.06 -11.87 -10.78
CA VAL A 103 2.61 -10.53 -11.07
C VAL A 103 3.85 -10.34 -10.20
N PHE A 104 5.01 -10.24 -10.81
CA PHE A 104 6.27 -9.90 -10.14
C PHE A 104 6.49 -8.39 -10.24
N VAL A 105 6.58 -7.74 -9.10
CA VAL A 105 6.78 -6.29 -8.98
C VAL A 105 8.23 -6.01 -8.61
N GLY A 106 9.02 -5.60 -9.59
CA GLY A 106 10.37 -5.08 -9.39
C GLY A 106 10.35 -3.60 -8.98
N LYS A 107 11.52 -3.07 -8.67
CA LYS A 107 11.67 -1.67 -8.28
C LYS A 107 11.18 -0.69 -9.37
N LYS A 108 11.37 -1.02 -10.65
CA LYS A 108 11.04 -0.15 -11.80
C LYS A 108 9.98 -0.74 -12.70
N ASP A 109 10.01 -2.04 -12.90
CA ASP A 109 9.18 -2.73 -13.88
C ASP A 109 8.34 -3.83 -13.22
N ILE A 110 7.28 -4.23 -13.92
CA ILE A 110 6.39 -5.31 -13.52
C ILE A 110 6.36 -6.34 -14.64
N GLN A 111 6.42 -7.62 -14.28
CA GLN A 111 6.20 -8.73 -15.20
C GLN A 111 5.02 -9.59 -14.77
N ILE A 112 4.17 -9.98 -15.71
CA ILE A 112 3.07 -10.92 -15.50
C ILE A 112 3.47 -12.28 -16.06
N TYR A 113 3.80 -13.18 -15.15
CA TYR A 113 4.16 -14.57 -15.48
C TYR A 113 2.91 -15.43 -15.60
N ASN A 114 2.87 -16.37 -16.56
CA ASN A 114 1.70 -17.22 -16.84
C ASN A 114 0.37 -16.45 -16.97
N ARG A 115 0.40 -15.30 -17.64
CA ARG A 115 -0.73 -14.39 -17.79
C ARG A 115 -1.95 -15.10 -18.36
N ASN A 116 -3.13 -14.85 -17.75
CA ASN A 116 -4.41 -15.38 -18.19
C ASN A 116 -5.54 -14.34 -18.02
N GLU A 117 -6.79 -14.74 -18.35
CA GLU A 117 -7.97 -13.87 -18.25
C GLU A 117 -8.28 -13.42 -16.82
N MET A 118 -8.00 -14.26 -15.81
CA MET A 118 -8.22 -13.89 -14.40
C MET A 118 -7.34 -12.73 -13.99
N VAL A 119 -6.05 -12.74 -14.38
CA VAL A 119 -5.12 -11.61 -14.14
C VAL A 119 -5.64 -10.35 -14.82
N ASN A 120 -6.07 -10.47 -16.08
CA ASN A 120 -6.59 -9.33 -16.84
C ASN A 120 -7.84 -8.74 -16.16
N HIS A 121 -8.77 -9.60 -15.73
CA HIS A 121 -9.97 -9.17 -15.01
C HIS A 121 -9.63 -8.43 -13.72
N VAL A 122 -8.73 -8.96 -12.90
CA VAL A 122 -8.33 -8.29 -11.65
C VAL A 122 -7.66 -6.94 -11.93
N LEU A 123 -6.67 -6.91 -12.82
CA LEU A 123 -5.90 -5.69 -13.06
C LEU A 123 -6.74 -4.60 -13.77
N TYR A 124 -7.46 -4.96 -14.83
CA TYR A 124 -8.11 -3.96 -15.68
C TYR A 124 -9.58 -3.71 -15.33
N ASP A 125 -10.35 -4.76 -15.01
CA ASP A 125 -11.78 -4.60 -14.74
C ASP A 125 -12.06 -4.22 -13.29
N MET A 126 -11.30 -4.79 -12.34
CA MET A 126 -11.52 -4.56 -10.92
C MET A 126 -10.68 -3.38 -10.40
N LEU A 127 -9.34 -3.42 -10.59
CA LEU A 127 -8.42 -2.41 -10.05
C LEU A 127 -8.25 -1.19 -10.96
N LYS A 128 -8.80 -1.21 -12.18
CA LYS A 128 -8.72 -0.12 -13.18
C LYS A 128 -7.28 0.33 -13.47
N VAL A 129 -6.35 -0.61 -13.47
CA VAL A 129 -4.93 -0.36 -13.73
C VAL A 129 -4.76 0.14 -15.17
N THR A 130 -4.00 1.22 -15.34
CA THR A 130 -3.66 1.79 -16.66
C THR A 130 -2.25 1.41 -17.13
N TYR A 131 -1.44 0.83 -16.25
CA TYR A 131 -0.10 0.34 -16.61
C TYR A 131 -0.20 -0.81 -17.62
N ASN A 132 0.63 -0.75 -18.65
CA ASN A 132 0.60 -1.71 -19.77
C ASN A 132 1.99 -2.14 -20.26
N LYS A 133 3.06 -1.85 -19.50
CA LYS A 133 4.44 -2.18 -19.85
C LYS A 133 4.86 -3.47 -19.13
N TYR A 134 4.42 -4.62 -19.64
CA TYR A 134 4.72 -5.93 -19.05
C TYR A 134 5.67 -6.76 -19.94
N ASP A 135 6.36 -6.13 -20.91
CA ASP A 135 7.19 -6.82 -21.89
C ASP A 135 8.64 -7.01 -21.44
N VAL A 136 8.98 -6.53 -20.25
CA VAL A 136 10.32 -6.70 -19.65
C VAL A 136 10.49 -8.17 -19.27
N PRO A 137 11.59 -8.85 -19.68
CA PRO A 137 11.86 -10.22 -19.27
C PRO A 137 11.86 -10.39 -17.76
N LEU A 138 11.37 -11.55 -17.28
CA LEU A 138 11.25 -11.81 -15.83
C LEU A 138 12.60 -11.70 -15.12
N GLU A 139 13.66 -12.20 -15.75
CA GLU A 139 15.02 -12.14 -15.21
C GLU A 139 15.48 -10.69 -14.96
N GLU A 140 15.18 -9.78 -15.91
CA GLU A 140 15.52 -8.37 -15.76
C GLU A 140 14.72 -7.69 -14.64
N VAL A 141 13.48 -8.11 -14.41
CA VAL A 141 12.65 -7.62 -13.29
C VAL A 141 13.19 -8.16 -11.96
N ILE A 142 13.58 -9.44 -11.91
CA ILE A 142 14.19 -10.05 -10.72
C ILE A 142 15.51 -9.36 -10.34
N ASP A 143 16.34 -9.04 -11.33
CA ASP A 143 17.62 -8.35 -11.11
C ASP A 143 17.46 -6.93 -10.50
N GLN A 144 16.30 -6.31 -10.63
CA GLN A 144 15.97 -5.03 -9.98
C GLN A 144 15.72 -5.17 -8.47
N GLY A 145 15.54 -6.40 -8.00
CA GLY A 145 14.97 -6.72 -6.68
C GLY A 145 13.44 -6.71 -6.70
N ILE A 146 12.83 -7.77 -6.15
CA ILE A 146 11.38 -7.94 -6.09
C ILE A 146 10.84 -7.35 -4.78
N LEU A 147 9.94 -6.37 -4.89
CA LEU A 147 9.27 -5.71 -3.76
C LEU A 147 8.01 -6.47 -3.33
N GLN A 148 7.29 -7.03 -4.31
CA GLN A 148 6.02 -7.71 -4.09
C GLN A 148 5.78 -8.76 -5.17
N ILE A 149 5.13 -9.84 -4.79
CA ILE A 149 4.60 -10.86 -5.69
C ILE A 149 3.10 -10.94 -5.45
N THR A 150 2.28 -10.61 -6.46
CA THR A 150 0.84 -10.84 -6.41
C THR A 150 0.54 -12.15 -7.15
N SER A 151 0.20 -13.19 -6.42
CA SER A 151 0.04 -14.54 -6.97
C SER A 151 -1.38 -15.05 -6.86
N PHE A 152 -1.85 -15.68 -7.94
CA PHE A 152 -3.21 -16.22 -8.06
C PHE A 152 -3.24 -17.70 -7.61
N ILE A 153 -2.86 -17.92 -6.36
CA ILE A 153 -2.83 -19.21 -5.68
C ILE A 153 -4.03 -19.39 -4.77
N THR A 154 -4.42 -20.67 -4.54
CA THR A 154 -5.43 -21.03 -3.53
C THR A 154 -4.85 -20.96 -2.11
N ASP A 155 -5.74 -21.04 -1.10
CA ASP A 155 -5.32 -21.11 0.30
C ASP A 155 -4.46 -22.35 0.60
N GLU A 156 -4.73 -23.48 -0.06
CA GLU A 156 -3.93 -24.70 0.07
C GLU A 156 -2.53 -24.50 -0.54
N GLN A 157 -2.47 -23.92 -1.74
CA GLN A 157 -1.19 -23.63 -2.40
C GLN A 157 -0.37 -22.62 -1.61
N GLU A 158 -1.01 -21.62 -0.99
CA GLU A 158 -0.34 -20.65 -0.13
C GLU A 158 0.26 -21.34 1.11
N LYS A 159 -0.49 -22.22 1.77
CA LYS A 159 -0.01 -23.01 2.90
C LYS A 159 1.13 -23.95 2.54
N ASP A 160 1.20 -24.42 1.29
CA ASP A 160 2.26 -25.30 0.79
C ASP A 160 3.55 -24.52 0.49
N ILE A 161 3.45 -23.37 -0.16
CA ILE A 161 4.64 -22.62 -0.59
C ILE A 161 5.21 -21.69 0.49
N LEU A 162 4.36 -21.04 1.29
CA LEU A 162 4.83 -20.00 2.23
C LEU A 162 5.85 -20.51 3.26
N PRO A 163 5.77 -21.76 3.81
CA PRO A 163 6.81 -22.30 4.67
C PRO A 163 8.18 -22.46 4.01
N GLN A 164 8.25 -22.44 2.68
CA GLN A 164 9.50 -22.51 1.92
C GLN A 164 10.11 -21.11 1.68
N LEU A 165 9.39 -20.05 2.09
CA LEU A 165 9.75 -18.65 1.94
C LEU A 165 9.84 -17.95 3.32
N PRO A 166 10.79 -18.34 4.18
CA PRO A 166 10.87 -17.88 5.58
C PRO A 166 11.12 -16.38 5.72
N GLY A 167 11.68 -15.72 4.70
CA GLY A 167 11.87 -14.27 4.64
C GLY A 167 10.65 -13.50 4.11
N CYS A 168 9.53 -14.19 3.82
CA CYS A 168 8.31 -13.60 3.27
C CYS A 168 7.14 -13.65 4.24
N THR A 169 6.17 -12.79 3.99
CA THR A 169 4.81 -12.84 4.53
C THR A 169 3.80 -12.70 3.43
N SER A 170 2.57 -13.16 3.66
CA SER A 170 1.47 -13.03 2.70
C SER A 170 0.29 -12.28 3.30
N ALA A 171 -0.45 -11.58 2.44
CA ALA A 171 -1.69 -10.90 2.78
C ALA A 171 -2.74 -11.15 1.69
N ARG A 172 -3.78 -11.90 2.03
CA ARG A 172 -4.92 -12.18 1.14
C ARG A 172 -6.06 -11.22 1.48
N TRP A 173 -6.25 -10.21 0.65
CA TRP A 173 -7.36 -9.27 0.78
C TRP A 173 -8.47 -9.48 -0.25
N TYR A 174 -8.22 -10.37 -1.22
CA TYR A 174 -9.21 -10.78 -2.21
C TYR A 174 -9.14 -12.30 -2.43
N PRO A 175 -10.27 -13.01 -2.61
CA PRO A 175 -10.29 -14.48 -2.65
C PRO A 175 -9.40 -15.12 -3.72
N SER A 176 -9.20 -14.46 -4.88
CA SER A 176 -8.49 -15.06 -6.02
C SER A 176 -6.97 -14.88 -6.01
N PHE A 177 -6.41 -14.08 -5.11
CA PHE A 177 -4.96 -13.85 -5.06
C PHE A 177 -4.46 -13.46 -3.67
N THR A 178 -3.17 -13.55 -3.48
CA THR A 178 -2.47 -13.07 -2.29
C THR A 178 -1.26 -12.22 -2.71
N ASP A 179 -0.97 -11.19 -1.92
CA ASP A 179 0.26 -10.42 -2.03
C ASP A 179 1.30 -11.00 -1.09
N ILE A 180 2.49 -11.29 -1.62
CA ILE A 180 3.66 -11.78 -0.88
C ILE A 180 4.70 -10.67 -0.90
N THR A 181 5.20 -10.31 0.26
CA THR A 181 6.23 -9.28 0.45
C THR A 181 7.31 -9.80 1.39
N SER A 182 8.42 -9.08 1.54
CA SER A 182 9.38 -9.35 2.62
C SER A 182 8.66 -9.38 3.97
N ALA A 183 9.04 -10.27 4.86
CA ALA A 183 8.46 -10.39 6.20
C ALA A 183 8.64 -9.13 7.07
N THR A 184 9.55 -8.24 6.69
CA THR A 184 9.80 -6.96 7.35
C THR A 184 9.13 -5.78 6.62
N ALA A 185 8.49 -6.01 5.47
CA ALA A 185 7.67 -5.02 4.78
C ALA A 185 6.35 -4.83 5.53
N ASP A 186 6.14 -3.62 6.03
CA ASP A 186 5.00 -3.26 6.86
C ASP A 186 4.78 -1.74 6.79
N LYS A 187 3.53 -1.29 6.70
CA LYS A 187 3.19 0.15 6.64
C LYS A 187 3.70 0.90 7.87
N ALA A 188 3.71 0.28 9.05
CA ALA A 188 4.24 0.88 10.28
C ALA A 188 5.75 1.11 10.18
N ASN A 189 6.50 0.14 9.63
CA ASN A 189 7.94 0.29 9.40
C ASN A 189 8.21 1.39 8.35
N GLY A 190 7.33 1.53 7.36
CA GLY A 190 7.36 2.64 6.41
C GLY A 190 7.21 4.00 7.09
N ILE A 191 6.19 4.17 7.96
CA ILE A 191 5.98 5.41 8.74
C ILE A 191 7.20 5.72 9.60
N ARG A 192 7.74 4.73 10.33
CA ARG A 192 8.93 4.92 11.16
C ARG A 192 10.15 5.35 10.34
N ALA A 193 10.34 4.76 9.16
CA ALA A 193 11.44 5.11 8.27
C ALA A 193 11.32 6.56 7.77
N ILE A 194 10.14 6.97 7.32
CA ILE A 194 9.86 8.34 6.87
C ILE A 194 10.01 9.32 8.04
N ALA A 195 9.41 9.06 9.20
CA ALA A 195 9.52 9.93 10.38
C ALA A 195 10.98 10.12 10.80
N LYS A 196 11.78 9.04 10.83
CA LYS A 196 13.21 9.10 11.10
C LYS A 196 13.96 9.95 10.06
N HIS A 197 13.65 9.77 8.77
CA HIS A 197 14.28 10.54 7.69
C HIS A 197 13.96 12.04 7.80
N LEU A 198 12.73 12.39 8.17
CA LEU A 198 12.30 13.77 8.39
C LEU A 198 12.81 14.38 9.71
N GLY A 199 13.35 13.58 10.62
CA GLY A 199 13.77 14.04 11.95
C GLY A 199 12.59 14.45 12.84
N ILE A 200 11.41 13.83 12.65
CA ILE A 200 10.21 14.08 13.47
C ILE A 200 9.96 12.92 14.43
N ASP A 201 9.35 13.21 15.58
CA ASP A 201 8.91 12.18 16.51
C ASP A 201 7.67 11.46 15.98
N ILE A 202 7.55 10.17 16.25
CA ILE A 202 6.40 9.38 15.80
C ILE A 202 5.08 9.92 16.37
N SER A 203 5.09 10.52 17.55
CA SER A 203 3.94 11.20 18.16
C SER A 203 3.45 12.43 17.38
N GLU A 204 4.26 12.92 16.45
CA GLU A 204 3.91 14.03 15.55
C GLU A 204 3.32 13.55 14.21
N THR A 205 3.01 12.25 14.11
CA THR A 205 2.42 11.63 12.92
C THR A 205 0.95 11.28 13.13
N MET A 206 0.18 11.27 12.05
CA MET A 206 -1.21 10.82 12.03
C MET A 206 -1.43 9.91 10.83
N ALA A 207 -2.08 8.76 11.02
CA ALA A 207 -2.33 7.78 9.97
C ALA A 207 -3.82 7.48 9.83
N PHE A 208 -4.27 7.27 8.59
CA PHE A 208 -5.66 6.97 8.24
C PHE A 208 -5.73 5.67 7.46
N GLY A 209 -6.66 4.79 7.82
CA GLY A 209 -6.84 3.51 7.16
C GLY A 209 -8.20 2.89 7.39
N ASP A 210 -8.57 1.89 6.58
CA ASP A 210 -9.83 1.16 6.71
C ASP A 210 -9.65 -0.37 6.57
N GLY A 211 -8.52 -0.82 6.00
CA GLY A 211 -8.22 -2.23 5.73
C GLY A 211 -7.46 -2.95 6.84
N GLY A 212 -7.47 -4.28 6.81
CA GLY A 212 -6.75 -5.12 7.77
C GLY A 212 -5.24 -4.89 7.76
N ASN A 213 -4.65 -4.53 6.60
CA ASN A 213 -3.24 -4.18 6.43
C ASN A 213 -2.87 -2.80 7.00
N ASP A 214 -3.86 -2.00 7.45
CA ASP A 214 -3.65 -0.69 8.06
C ASP A 214 -3.48 -0.76 9.57
N LYS A 215 -3.88 -1.85 10.22
CA LYS A 215 -3.83 -1.98 11.69
C LYS A 215 -2.45 -1.65 12.24
N SER A 216 -1.41 -2.13 11.60
CA SER A 216 -0.03 -1.87 12.02
C SER A 216 0.32 -0.38 11.97
N MET A 217 -0.06 0.33 10.91
CA MET A 217 0.23 1.77 10.81
C MET A 217 -0.65 2.60 11.74
N LEU A 218 -1.91 2.22 11.97
CA LEU A 218 -2.80 2.91 12.92
C LEU A 218 -2.26 2.82 14.35
N MET A 219 -1.70 1.66 14.73
CA MET A 219 -1.05 1.48 16.04
C MET A 219 0.30 2.18 16.15
N ALA A 220 1.03 2.34 15.05
CA ALA A 220 2.38 2.88 15.06
C ALA A 220 2.44 4.40 15.03
N ALA A 221 1.48 5.05 14.38
CA ALA A 221 1.42 6.51 14.31
C ALA A 221 1.11 7.13 15.68
N GLY A 222 1.47 8.40 15.86
CA GLY A 222 1.10 9.14 17.07
C GLY A 222 -0.42 9.22 17.25
N ILE A 223 -1.16 9.34 16.15
CA ILE A 223 -2.63 9.25 16.12
C ILE A 223 -3.03 8.33 14.96
N GLY A 224 -3.59 7.17 15.27
CA GLY A 224 -4.23 6.29 14.30
C GLY A 224 -5.72 6.57 14.18
N VAL A 225 -6.20 6.79 12.97
CA VAL A 225 -7.59 7.09 12.65
C VAL A 225 -8.16 6.01 11.75
N ALA A 226 -9.14 5.25 12.24
CA ALA A 226 -9.90 4.34 11.40
C ALA A 226 -11.05 5.08 10.70
N MET A 227 -11.23 4.81 9.42
CA MET A 227 -12.37 5.32 8.66
C MET A 227 -13.67 4.68 9.12
N GLY A 228 -14.80 5.41 9.01
CA GLY A 228 -16.12 4.90 9.39
C GLY A 228 -16.56 3.65 8.63
N ASN A 229 -16.08 3.49 7.40
CA ASN A 229 -16.30 2.29 6.57
C ASN A 229 -15.40 1.09 6.93
N ALA A 230 -14.43 1.25 7.82
CA ALA A 230 -13.59 0.15 8.29
C ALA A 230 -14.41 -0.90 9.06
N VAL A 231 -13.95 -2.16 9.05
CA VAL A 231 -14.56 -3.20 9.89
C VAL A 231 -14.17 -3.01 11.36
N ASP A 232 -14.97 -3.57 12.28
CA ASP A 232 -14.80 -3.36 13.72
C ASP A 232 -13.42 -3.79 14.24
N ASP A 233 -12.84 -4.83 13.68
CA ASP A 233 -11.49 -5.27 14.02
C ASP A 233 -10.42 -4.21 13.68
N VAL A 234 -10.55 -3.47 12.60
CA VAL A 234 -9.67 -2.35 12.28
C VAL A 234 -9.91 -1.16 13.21
N LYS A 235 -11.18 -0.82 13.44
CA LYS A 235 -11.57 0.27 14.36
C LYS A 235 -11.04 0.07 15.78
N ALA A 236 -10.97 -1.18 16.25
CA ALA A 236 -10.46 -1.51 17.58
C ALA A 236 -8.94 -1.21 17.74
N HIS A 237 -8.19 -1.04 16.65
CA HIS A 237 -6.76 -0.75 16.66
C HIS A 237 -6.44 0.74 16.47
N ALA A 238 -7.46 1.61 16.35
CA ALA A 238 -7.28 3.04 16.14
C ALA A 238 -7.46 3.83 17.43
N ASN A 239 -6.85 5.02 17.52
CA ASN A 239 -7.08 5.97 18.60
C ASN A 239 -8.41 6.71 18.42
N TYR A 240 -8.88 6.86 17.18
CA TYR A 240 -10.09 7.57 16.82
C TYR A 240 -10.77 6.91 15.62
N VAL A 241 -12.11 6.89 15.65
CA VAL A 241 -12.90 6.45 14.50
C VAL A 241 -13.63 7.68 13.96
N THR A 242 -13.35 8.01 12.70
CA THR A 242 -14.02 9.11 12.00
C THR A 242 -15.23 8.61 11.22
N THR A 243 -15.89 9.48 10.45
CA THR A 243 -16.95 9.09 9.51
C THR A 243 -16.38 8.36 8.29
N SER A 244 -17.24 7.81 7.43
CA SER A 244 -16.79 7.09 6.24
C SER A 244 -16.09 8.01 5.23
N VAL A 245 -15.40 7.41 4.26
CA VAL A 245 -14.78 8.13 3.15
C VAL A 245 -15.81 9.00 2.40
N ASP A 246 -17.05 8.52 2.26
CA ASP A 246 -18.14 9.21 1.57
C ASP A 246 -18.84 10.28 2.45
N GLU A 247 -18.48 10.37 3.75
CA GLU A 247 -19.08 11.28 4.73
C GLU A 247 -18.04 12.25 5.32
N ASP A 248 -17.14 12.74 4.48
CA ASP A 248 -16.08 13.71 4.85
C ASP A 248 -15.10 13.21 5.93
N GLY A 249 -14.86 11.89 6.08
CA GLY A 249 -14.14 11.30 7.20
C GLY A 249 -12.76 11.90 7.47
N ILE A 250 -11.94 12.07 6.43
CA ILE A 250 -10.60 12.67 6.57
C ILE A 250 -10.70 14.12 7.05
N LYS A 251 -11.53 14.94 6.41
CA LYS A 251 -11.75 16.32 6.79
C LYS A 251 -12.20 16.43 8.25
N ASN A 252 -13.18 15.61 8.65
CA ASN A 252 -13.73 15.63 10.01
C ASN A 252 -12.66 15.30 11.06
N ALA A 253 -11.82 14.31 10.81
CA ALA A 253 -10.71 13.96 11.70
C ALA A 253 -9.65 15.06 11.75
N LEU A 254 -9.24 15.63 10.61
CA LEU A 254 -8.25 16.71 10.59
C LEU A 254 -8.74 17.97 11.35
N MET A 255 -10.04 18.30 11.25
CA MET A 255 -10.67 19.37 12.04
C MET A 255 -10.72 19.01 13.53
N HIS A 256 -11.11 17.78 13.88
CA HIS A 256 -11.21 17.32 15.28
C HIS A 256 -9.87 17.46 16.02
N PHE A 257 -8.77 17.14 15.36
CA PHE A 257 -7.43 17.24 15.94
C PHE A 257 -6.73 18.59 15.70
N GLY A 258 -7.42 19.57 15.11
CA GLY A 258 -6.90 20.93 14.88
C GLY A 258 -5.72 20.97 13.91
N VAL A 259 -5.66 20.04 12.96
CA VAL A 259 -4.65 20.05 11.90
C VAL A 259 -5.01 21.11 10.85
N ILE A 260 -6.29 21.21 10.53
CA ILE A 260 -6.84 22.21 9.59
C ILE A 260 -7.81 23.15 10.27
#